data_f4c8bf10bdb3a34579891c62216a13b4
#
_entry.id   f4c8bf10bdb3a34579891c62216a13b4
#
_cell.length_a   1.000
_cell.length_b   1.000
_cell.length_c   1.000
_cell.angle_alpha   90.00
_cell.angle_beta   90.00
_cell.angle_gamma   90.00
#
_symmetry.space_group_name_H-M   'P 1'
#
loop_
_entity.id
_entity.type
_entity.pdbx_description
1 polymer ?
#
loop_
_entity_poly.entity_id
_entity_poly.type
_entity_poly.pdbx_seq_one_letter_code
_entity_poly.pdbx_strand_id
1 'polypeptide(L)'
;MLFRSNAQISFYTCPSAAKKGAISTIVPLVSHMDHTEHSVQIVVTEHGVADLRGKAPLDRAQHIIEQCVHPEYRDLLRGYLALSKKGHVPQTLQNAFKMHLAFLEQGDMRKVQWQA
;
A
#
# COMPACT_ATOMS: atom_id res chain seq x y z
N MET A 1 5.87 1.46 20.26
CA MET A 1 6.92 2.48 20.14
C MET A 1 6.30 3.85 20.01
N LEU A 2 6.83 4.82 20.73
CA LEU A 2 6.36 6.20 20.63
C LEU A 2 7.23 6.97 19.63
N PHE A 3 6.60 7.49 18.61
CA PHE A 3 7.25 8.46 17.73
C PHE A 3 7.18 9.83 18.35
N ARG A 4 8.31 10.48 18.46
CA ARG A 4 8.37 11.81 19.00
C ARG A 4 8.06 12.84 17.94
N SER A 5 7.27 13.82 18.31
CA SER A 5 6.96 14.95 17.45
C SER A 5 8.19 15.78 17.08
N ASN A 6 9.30 15.64 17.83
CA ASN A 6 10.54 16.35 17.55
C ASN A 6 11.49 15.57 16.64
N ALA A 7 11.11 14.41 16.13
CA ALA A 7 11.85 13.76 15.07
C ALA A 7 11.71 14.57 13.78
N GLN A 8 12.82 14.86 13.12
CA GLN A 8 12.79 15.61 11.86
C GLN A 8 12.21 14.80 10.72
N ILE A 9 12.54 13.51 10.65
CA ILE A 9 12.07 12.61 9.60
C ILE A 9 11.81 11.25 10.23
N SER A 10 10.67 10.63 9.87
CA SER A 10 10.34 9.27 10.25
C SER A 10 10.40 8.36 9.03
N PHE A 11 11.09 7.22 9.16
CA PHE A 11 11.23 6.21 8.14
C PHE A 11 10.53 4.93 8.56
N TYR A 12 9.84 4.29 7.62
CA TYR A 12 9.23 2.97 7.81
C TYR A 12 9.79 2.03 6.77
N THR A 13 10.44 0.96 7.22
CA THR A 13 11.07 -0.01 6.33
C THR A 13 10.34 -1.34 6.41
N CYS A 14 10.13 -1.98 5.28
CA CYS A 14 9.57 -3.32 5.21
C CYS A 14 9.99 -4.01 3.91
N PRO A 15 9.96 -5.36 3.88
CA PRO A 15 10.08 -6.04 2.59
C PRO A 15 8.84 -5.80 1.75
N SER A 16 8.97 -5.78 0.43
CA SER A 16 7.84 -5.52 -0.46
C SER A 16 6.86 -6.69 -0.57
N ALA A 17 7.34 -7.91 -0.31
CA ALA A 17 6.53 -9.11 -0.40
C ALA A 17 7.01 -10.16 0.61
N ALA A 18 6.14 -11.13 0.90
CA ALA A 18 6.41 -12.25 1.78
C ALA A 18 5.94 -13.55 1.13
N LYS A 19 6.30 -14.69 1.73
CA LYS A 19 5.91 -16.04 1.29
C LYS A 19 6.17 -16.26 -0.21
N LYS A 20 7.39 -15.98 -0.65
CA LYS A 20 7.85 -16.15 -2.04
C LYS A 20 6.98 -15.37 -3.04
N GLY A 21 6.52 -14.20 -2.65
CA GLY A 21 5.72 -13.32 -3.49
C GLY A 21 4.22 -13.55 -3.41
N ALA A 22 3.75 -14.48 -2.59
CA ALA A 22 2.31 -14.74 -2.44
C ALA A 22 1.58 -13.65 -1.66
N ILE A 23 2.28 -12.87 -0.84
CA ILE A 23 1.73 -11.78 -0.05
C ILE A 23 2.44 -10.47 -0.38
N SER A 24 1.69 -9.46 -0.77
CA SER A 24 2.21 -8.10 -0.88
C SER A 24 2.16 -7.43 0.50
N THR A 25 3.25 -6.79 0.90
CA THR A 25 3.28 -6.01 2.14
C THR A 25 2.45 -4.73 2.00
N ILE A 26 2.42 -4.16 0.80
CA ILE A 26 1.60 -2.98 0.51
C ILE A 26 0.30 -3.45 -0.12
N VAL A 27 -0.80 -3.11 0.54
CA VAL A 27 -2.15 -3.55 0.18
C VAL A 27 -3.09 -2.35 0.16
N PRO A 28 -4.25 -2.45 -0.50
CA PRO A 28 -5.23 -1.36 -0.56
C PRO A 28 -5.71 -0.89 0.81
N LEU A 29 -5.98 -1.82 1.72
CA LEU A 29 -6.48 -1.49 3.05
C LEU A 29 -5.94 -2.49 4.05
N VAL A 30 -5.48 -2.01 5.20
CA VAL A 30 -4.99 -2.86 6.28
C VAL A 30 -6.08 -3.11 7.31
N SER A 31 -6.10 -4.31 7.89
CA SER A 31 -7.09 -4.68 8.91
C SER A 31 -6.76 -4.11 10.28
N HIS A 32 -5.50 -3.75 10.54
CA HIS A 32 -5.03 -3.17 11.79
C HIS A 32 -3.99 -2.10 11.49
N MET A 33 -4.04 -1.01 12.22
CA MET A 33 -3.18 0.14 11.99
C MET A 33 -2.55 0.61 13.30
N ASP A 34 -1.21 0.66 13.33
CA ASP A 34 -0.46 1.20 14.47
C ASP A 34 -0.10 2.67 14.26
N HIS A 35 0.24 3.05 13.03
CA HIS A 35 0.61 4.42 12.68
C HIS A 35 -0.22 4.89 11.50
N THR A 36 -0.81 6.09 11.64
CA THR A 36 -1.61 6.70 10.58
C THR A 36 -0.74 7.36 9.52
N GLU A 37 -1.35 7.77 8.43
CA GLU A 37 -0.70 8.54 7.37
C GLU A 37 -0.03 9.82 7.88
N HIS A 38 -0.51 10.37 8.99
CA HIS A 38 0.03 11.60 9.58
C HIS A 38 1.41 11.40 10.20
N SER A 39 1.73 10.19 10.66
CA SER A 39 3.04 9.88 11.23
C SER A 39 4.00 9.25 10.22
N VAL A 40 3.50 8.76 9.10
CA VAL A 40 4.32 8.08 8.08
C VAL A 40 4.78 9.10 7.05
N GLN A 41 6.07 9.41 7.06
CA GLN A 41 6.66 10.38 6.15
C GLN A 41 7.36 9.73 4.97
N ILE A 42 8.16 8.69 5.25
CA ILE A 42 8.95 8.02 4.21
C ILE A 42 8.79 6.51 4.38
N VAL A 43 8.51 5.83 3.28
CA VAL A 43 8.43 4.37 3.23
C VAL A 43 9.57 3.84 2.38
N VAL A 44 10.26 2.81 2.87
CA VAL A 44 11.41 2.20 2.20
C VAL A 44 11.17 0.70 2.06
N THR A 45 11.32 0.20 0.84
CA THR A 45 11.40 -1.23 0.57
C THR A 45 12.67 -1.51 -0.23
N GLU A 46 12.97 -2.79 -0.51
CA GLU A 46 14.10 -3.15 -1.36
C GLU A 46 13.99 -2.62 -2.79
N HIS A 47 12.81 -2.16 -3.21
CA HIS A 47 12.59 -1.62 -4.55
C HIS A 47 12.77 -0.11 -4.62
N GLY A 48 12.71 0.60 -3.50
CA GLY A 48 12.91 2.04 -3.53
C GLY A 48 12.42 2.76 -2.30
N VAL A 49 12.36 4.07 -2.42
CA VAL A 49 12.00 5.00 -1.36
C VAL A 49 10.85 5.87 -1.83
N ALA A 50 9.78 5.94 -1.04
CA ALA A 50 8.66 6.82 -1.28
C ALA A 50 8.64 7.93 -0.22
N ASP A 51 8.93 9.16 -0.62
CA ASP A 51 8.80 10.34 0.22
C ASP A 51 7.38 10.88 0.08
N LEU A 52 6.60 10.76 1.15
CA LEU A 52 5.19 11.08 1.13
C LEU A 52 4.88 12.50 1.61
N ARG A 53 5.91 13.26 1.98
CA ARG A 53 5.72 14.60 2.53
C ARG A 53 5.16 15.56 1.49
N GLY A 54 4.17 16.35 1.90
CA GLY A 54 3.57 17.35 1.02
C GLY A 54 2.69 16.80 -0.08
N LYS A 55 2.26 15.53 0.00
CA LYS A 55 1.45 14.90 -1.04
C LYS A 55 0.03 14.63 -0.55
N ALA A 56 -0.94 14.80 -1.46
CA ALA A 56 -2.33 14.41 -1.23
C ALA A 56 -2.48 12.88 -1.20
N PRO A 57 -3.57 12.33 -0.62
CA PRO A 57 -3.73 10.87 -0.49
C PRO A 57 -3.58 10.08 -1.80
N LEU A 58 -4.14 10.56 -2.89
CA LEU A 58 -4.00 9.89 -4.20
C LEU A 58 -2.55 9.91 -4.69
N ASP A 59 -1.87 11.03 -4.53
CA ASP A 59 -0.46 11.17 -4.92
C ASP A 59 0.43 10.31 -4.06
N ARG A 60 0.15 10.19 -2.76
CA ARG A 60 0.84 9.28 -1.85
C ARG A 60 0.69 7.83 -2.30
N ALA A 61 -0.53 7.41 -2.58
CA ALA A 61 -0.81 6.04 -3.03
C ALA A 61 -0.06 5.73 -4.33
N GLN A 62 -0.11 6.62 -5.30
CA GLN A 62 0.59 6.45 -6.56
C GLN A 62 2.10 6.37 -6.37
N HIS A 63 2.66 7.24 -5.51
CA HIS A 63 4.09 7.26 -5.26
C HIS A 63 4.58 5.98 -4.57
N ILE A 64 3.83 5.46 -3.60
CA ILE A 64 4.12 4.17 -2.95
C ILE A 64 4.11 3.05 -3.98
N ILE A 65 3.11 3.00 -4.84
CA ILE A 65 2.99 1.97 -5.87
C ILE A 65 4.21 2.00 -6.81
N GLU A 66 4.58 3.18 -7.27
CA GLU A 66 5.67 3.32 -8.24
C GLU A 66 7.05 3.03 -7.65
N GLN A 67 7.28 3.38 -6.38
CA GLN A 67 8.60 3.32 -5.77
C GLN A 67 8.83 2.08 -4.90
N CYS A 68 7.83 1.60 -4.21
CA CYS A 68 8.01 0.62 -3.12
C CYS A 68 7.37 -0.74 -3.36
N VAL A 69 6.33 -0.82 -4.18
CA VAL A 69 5.59 -2.06 -4.39
C VAL A 69 6.42 -3.07 -5.19
N HIS A 70 6.30 -4.34 -4.83
CA HIS A 70 6.91 -5.42 -5.58
C HIS A 70 6.40 -5.40 -7.04
N PRO A 71 7.29 -5.59 -8.04
CA PRO A 71 6.90 -5.46 -9.46
C PRO A 71 5.67 -6.28 -9.87
N GLU A 72 5.50 -7.48 -9.32
CA GLU A 72 4.35 -8.33 -9.64
C GLU A 72 3.01 -7.77 -9.18
N TYR A 73 3.03 -6.83 -8.23
CA TYR A 73 1.81 -6.21 -7.68
C TYR A 73 1.55 -4.80 -8.20
N ARG A 74 2.50 -4.19 -8.90
CA ARG A 74 2.34 -2.80 -9.35
C ARG A 74 1.13 -2.60 -10.25
N ASP A 75 0.98 -3.44 -11.25
CA ASP A 75 -0.14 -3.32 -12.19
C ASP A 75 -1.48 -3.61 -11.51
N LEU A 76 -1.50 -4.58 -10.59
CA LEU A 76 -2.70 -4.89 -9.80
C LEU A 76 -3.13 -3.69 -8.97
N LEU A 77 -2.19 -3.05 -8.28
CA LEU A 77 -2.49 -1.89 -7.45
C LEU A 77 -2.79 -0.64 -8.26
N ARG A 78 -2.17 -0.47 -9.42
CA ARG A 78 -2.56 0.60 -10.35
C ARG A 78 -4.01 0.43 -10.81
N GLY A 79 -4.42 -0.81 -11.09
CA GLY A 79 -5.80 -1.13 -11.42
C GLY A 79 -6.77 -0.78 -10.30
N TYR A 80 -6.43 -1.12 -9.06
CA TYR A 80 -7.22 -0.72 -7.89
C TYR A 80 -7.35 0.80 -7.80
N LEU A 81 -6.24 1.51 -7.92
CA LEU A 81 -6.22 2.96 -7.81
C LEU A 81 -7.05 3.63 -8.91
N ALA A 82 -7.03 3.07 -10.12
CA ALA A 82 -7.85 3.56 -11.24
C ALA A 82 -9.34 3.44 -10.96
N LEU A 83 -9.77 2.37 -10.27
CA LEU A 83 -11.17 2.18 -9.88
C LEU A 83 -11.61 3.13 -8.77
N SER A 84 -10.67 3.64 -7.96
CA SER A 84 -10.98 4.50 -6.81
C SER A 84 -10.93 6.00 -7.13
N LYS A 85 -10.70 6.39 -8.37
CA LYS A 85 -10.51 7.81 -8.75
C LYS A 85 -11.73 8.72 -8.65
N LYS A 86 -12.87 8.22 -8.21
CA LYS A 86 -14.11 9.01 -8.15
C LYS A 86 -14.29 9.80 -6.85
N GLY A 87 -13.28 9.90 -6.00
CA GLY A 87 -13.40 10.60 -4.72
C GLY A 87 -12.06 11.15 -4.22
N HIS A 88 -12.11 11.76 -3.05
CA HIS A 88 -10.90 12.31 -2.42
C HIS A 88 -10.06 11.23 -1.74
N VAL A 89 -10.62 10.06 -1.52
CA VAL A 89 -9.96 8.95 -0.83
C VAL A 89 -9.66 7.85 -1.84
N PRO A 90 -8.41 7.31 -1.88
CA PRO A 90 -8.04 6.28 -2.85
C PRO A 90 -8.53 4.89 -2.42
N GLN A 91 -9.82 4.75 -2.11
CA GLN A 91 -10.40 3.51 -1.63
C GLN A 91 -11.70 3.16 -2.33
N THR A 92 -11.93 1.87 -2.58
CA THR A 92 -13.21 1.35 -3.00
C THR A 92 -13.64 0.24 -2.04
N LEU A 93 -14.85 0.34 -1.49
CA LEU A 93 -15.35 -0.64 -0.51
C LEU A 93 -15.45 -2.04 -1.11
N GLN A 94 -15.85 -2.15 -2.35
CA GLN A 94 -16.02 -3.44 -3.03
C GLN A 94 -14.72 -4.21 -3.19
N ASN A 95 -13.60 -3.50 -3.24
CA ASN A 95 -12.29 -4.09 -3.54
C ASN A 95 -11.31 -4.03 -2.36
N ALA A 96 -11.68 -3.36 -1.26
CA ALA A 96 -10.75 -3.00 -0.19
C ALA A 96 -9.96 -4.19 0.37
N PHE A 97 -10.60 -5.32 0.60
CA PHE A 97 -9.97 -6.52 1.16
C PHE A 97 -9.81 -7.67 0.17
N LYS A 98 -9.95 -7.42 -1.13
CA LYS A 98 -9.88 -8.51 -2.11
C LYS A 98 -8.52 -9.18 -2.20
N MET A 99 -7.43 -8.47 -1.96
CA MET A 99 -6.11 -9.10 -1.89
C MET A 99 -6.01 -10.05 -0.70
N HIS A 100 -6.53 -9.65 0.46
CA HIS A 100 -6.59 -10.52 1.64
C HIS A 100 -7.43 -11.76 1.38
N LEU A 101 -8.60 -11.58 0.76
CA LEU A 101 -9.48 -12.70 0.42
C LEU A 101 -8.84 -13.63 -0.60
N ALA A 102 -8.15 -13.10 -1.59
CA ALA A 102 -7.44 -13.91 -2.57
C ALA A 102 -6.38 -14.78 -1.91
N PHE A 103 -5.67 -14.26 -0.92
CA PHE A 103 -4.72 -15.06 -0.15
C PHE A 103 -5.41 -16.15 0.66
N LEU A 104 -6.51 -15.83 1.35
CA LEU A 104 -7.25 -16.81 2.14
C LEU A 104 -7.87 -17.94 1.30
N GLU A 105 -8.40 -17.60 0.14
CA GLU A 105 -9.11 -18.56 -0.72
C GLU A 105 -8.17 -19.32 -1.65
N GLN A 106 -7.13 -18.68 -2.17
CA GLN A 106 -6.27 -19.23 -3.21
C GLN A 106 -4.80 -19.30 -2.82
N GLY A 107 -4.44 -18.79 -1.64
CA GLY A 107 -3.06 -18.80 -1.14
C GLY A 107 -2.11 -17.83 -1.84
N ASP A 108 -2.63 -16.90 -2.63
CA ASP A 108 -1.80 -15.98 -3.41
C ASP A 108 -2.56 -14.70 -3.73
N MET A 109 -2.05 -13.57 -3.27
CA MET A 109 -2.65 -12.26 -3.54
C MET A 109 -2.56 -11.85 -5.02
N ARG A 110 -1.65 -12.43 -5.79
CA ARG A 110 -1.52 -12.15 -7.22
C ARG A 110 -2.75 -12.59 -8.03
N LYS A 111 -3.57 -13.46 -7.45
CA LYS A 111 -4.80 -13.97 -8.09
C LYS A 111 -6.01 -13.07 -7.86
N VAL A 112 -5.83 -11.91 -7.26
CA VAL A 112 -6.90 -10.96 -7.01
C VAL A 112 -7.54 -10.49 -8.32
N GLN A 113 -8.86 -10.34 -8.29
CA GLN A 113 -9.63 -9.75 -9.39
C GLN A 113 -10.48 -8.61 -8.85
N TRP A 114 -10.27 -7.43 -9.41
CA TRP A 114 -11.01 -6.24 -8.99
C TRP A 114 -12.41 -6.22 -9.62
N GLN A 115 -13.36 -5.69 -8.88
CA GLN A 115 -14.70 -5.39 -9.40
C GLN A 115 -14.77 -3.93 -9.83
N ALA A 116 -15.30 -3.74 -11.01
CA ALA A 116 -15.50 -2.39 -11.55
C ALA A 116 -16.66 -1.66 -10.85
#